data_ff082e537720dee87ed8a6c19228e413
#
_entry.id   ff082e537720dee87ed8a6c19228e413
#
_cell.length_a   1.000
_cell.length_b   1.000
_cell.length_c   1.000
_cell.angle_alpha   90.00
_cell.angle_beta   90.00
_cell.angle_gamma   90.00
#
_symmetry.space_group_name_H-M   'P 1'
#
loop_
_entity.id
_entity.type
_entity.pdbx_description
1 polymer ?
#
loop_
_entity_poly.entity_id
_entity_poly.type
_entity_poly.pdbx_seq_one_letter_code
_entity_poly.pdbx_strand_id
1 'polypeptide(L)'
;MTIRKQHHWLTLLAVLMTIGLVVNSANTATAQTKKKPNIVLIWGDDVGWNNPSAYNRGMMGYKTPNIDRIAREGALFTDWYGQQSCTAGRAALITGQSPFRTGLLKVGLPGAKEGLSIKDPTLAGLLKNHGYMTGQYGKNHLGDRDEHLPTNHGFDEFFGNLYHLNAEEEPENEDYPKDPEFKKKYGPRGVIKSFADGRIEDTGPLTKKRMETVDEEVNAGALDFMDRAVKADKPFFLWWNSTRMHINTHLKKDSKGKTGLGVYADGMVEHDGHVGEVLDKIDELGITENTIVMYSSDNGAECFTWPDGGSTPFRNEKNSNWEGGYRVPCVIRWPGVIEPGSIHNGIFSHEDILPTILAAAGDPDVKEKLMKGYNVNGRDCKVHLDGYNLLPYFKGEVDESPRKEFFYWTDDGNLANLRYGRWKLVFMEQRAHGFDVWQEPFVTLRLPKLFCLRTDPFERADHEAIGYGKWRFERIYLLVPAQAYVSKHLATYKEFPPRQKPGSFALDQVLEKLQEAGTSGR
;
A
#
# COMPACT_ATOMS: atom_id res chain seq x y z
N MET A 1 19.16 78.56 -41.10
CA MET A 1 18.70 78.01 -39.80
C MET A 1 17.47 77.15 -40.00
N THR A 2 17.54 76.03 -40.77
CA THR A 2 16.37 75.17 -41.02
C THR A 2 16.79 73.84 -41.68
N ILE A 3 17.71 73.05 -41.12
CA ILE A 3 18.06 71.69 -41.63
C ILE A 3 18.41 70.72 -40.44
N ARG A 4 17.87 70.92 -39.25
CA ARG A 4 18.23 70.03 -38.12
C ARG A 4 17.02 69.33 -37.43
N LYS A 5 15.82 69.33 -38.05
CA LYS A 5 14.62 68.68 -37.45
C LYS A 5 14.04 67.50 -38.18
N GLN A 6 14.61 67.07 -39.33
CA GLN A 6 14.06 65.93 -40.09
C GLN A 6 14.73 64.58 -39.83
N HIS A 7 15.86 64.50 -39.13
CA HIS A 7 16.55 63.23 -38.88
C HIS A 7 16.12 62.50 -37.59
N HIS A 8 15.37 63.13 -36.69
CA HIS A 8 14.90 62.50 -35.45
C HIS A 8 13.62 61.68 -35.61
N TRP A 9 12.83 61.88 -36.66
CA TRP A 9 11.58 61.15 -36.87
C TRP A 9 11.76 59.83 -37.59
N LEU A 10 12.80 59.71 -38.43
CA LEU A 10 13.12 58.46 -39.13
C LEU A 10 13.81 57.44 -38.20
N THR A 11 14.54 57.86 -37.21
CA THR A 11 15.16 56.96 -36.21
C THR A 11 14.14 56.45 -35.16
N LEU A 12 13.11 57.19 -34.85
CA LEU A 12 12.06 56.74 -33.93
C LEU A 12 11.12 55.68 -34.58
N LEU A 13 10.87 55.80 -35.90
CA LEU A 13 10.05 54.80 -36.60
C LEU A 13 10.79 53.48 -36.82
N ALA A 14 12.13 53.49 -37.02
CA ALA A 14 12.93 52.28 -37.13
C ALA A 14 13.05 51.50 -35.82
N VAL A 15 13.13 52.20 -34.67
CA VAL A 15 13.18 51.60 -33.36
C VAL A 15 11.84 51.01 -32.91
N LEU A 16 10.73 51.63 -33.30
CA LEU A 16 9.38 51.12 -33.03
C LEU A 16 9.01 49.91 -33.90
N MET A 17 9.54 49.78 -35.14
CA MET A 17 9.35 48.59 -35.96
C MET A 17 10.22 47.40 -35.53
N THR A 18 11.40 47.61 -34.97
CA THR A 18 12.24 46.53 -34.41
C THR A 18 11.74 46.02 -33.07
N ILE A 19 11.10 46.84 -32.26
CA ILE A 19 10.46 46.39 -30.98
C ILE A 19 9.16 45.62 -31.28
N GLY A 20 8.41 45.96 -32.31
CA GLY A 20 7.22 45.26 -32.75
C GLY A 20 7.47 43.85 -33.31
N LEU A 21 8.66 43.61 -33.86
CA LEU A 21 9.05 42.29 -34.43
C LEU A 21 9.68 41.37 -33.37
N VAL A 22 10.20 41.88 -32.25
CA VAL A 22 10.76 41.08 -31.15
C VAL A 22 9.65 40.63 -30.14
N VAL A 23 8.54 41.33 -30.05
CA VAL A 23 7.41 40.98 -29.15
C VAL A 23 6.50 39.90 -29.76
N ASN A 24 6.56 39.64 -31.07
CA ASN A 24 5.69 38.62 -31.70
C ASN A 24 6.38 37.24 -31.89
N SER A 25 7.63 37.07 -31.42
CA SER A 25 8.34 35.77 -31.47
C SER A 25 8.36 35.03 -30.11
N ALA A 26 7.70 35.54 -29.10
CA ALA A 26 7.66 34.94 -27.79
C ALA A 26 6.20 34.70 -27.37
N ASN A 27 5.58 33.69 -27.91
CA ASN A 27 4.48 32.93 -27.24
C ASN A 27 3.80 31.94 -28.21
N THR A 28 4.60 31.06 -28.81
CA THR A 28 4.08 29.73 -29.13
C THR A 28 4.91 28.70 -28.35
N ALA A 29 4.96 28.85 -27.04
CA ALA A 29 5.10 27.73 -26.16
C ALA A 29 3.77 26.97 -26.31
N THR A 30 3.70 26.06 -27.26
CA THR A 30 2.71 25.00 -27.25
C THR A 30 2.76 24.44 -25.83
N ALA A 31 1.67 24.61 -25.06
CA ALA A 31 1.50 23.91 -23.81
C ALA A 31 1.63 22.42 -24.14
N GLN A 32 2.85 21.90 -23.97
CA GLN A 32 3.13 20.49 -24.14
C GLN A 32 2.25 19.82 -23.08
N THR A 33 1.19 19.17 -23.52
CA THR A 33 0.30 18.44 -22.61
C THR A 33 1.19 17.52 -21.79
N LYS A 34 1.32 17.85 -20.49
CA LYS A 34 2.23 17.13 -19.58
C LYS A 34 1.85 15.65 -19.67
N LYS A 35 2.76 14.79 -20.14
CA LYS A 35 2.50 13.35 -20.24
C LYS A 35 2.03 12.85 -18.88
N LYS A 36 1.01 11.99 -18.86
CA LYS A 36 0.58 11.32 -17.62
C LYS A 36 1.75 10.52 -17.06
N PRO A 37 2.02 10.57 -15.73
CA PRO A 37 3.17 9.87 -15.17
C PRO A 37 2.98 8.36 -15.22
N ASN A 38 4.07 7.62 -15.42
CA ASN A 38 4.09 6.19 -15.10
C ASN A 38 4.06 6.01 -13.57
N ILE A 39 3.55 4.88 -13.12
CA ILE A 39 3.35 4.59 -11.70
C ILE A 39 3.95 3.22 -11.41
N VAL A 40 4.90 3.16 -10.48
CA VAL A 40 5.53 1.93 -10.01
C VAL A 40 5.38 1.86 -8.49
N LEU A 41 4.55 0.95 -8.01
CA LEU A 41 4.39 0.66 -6.59
C LEU A 41 5.14 -0.64 -6.28
N ILE A 42 6.12 -0.56 -5.40
CA ILE A 42 6.99 -1.67 -4.98
C ILE A 42 6.65 -2.02 -3.54
N TRP A 43 6.33 -3.29 -3.26
CA TRP A 43 5.97 -3.74 -1.93
C TRP A 43 6.84 -4.90 -1.46
N GLY A 44 7.38 -4.74 -0.23
CA GLY A 44 7.83 -5.86 0.59
C GLY A 44 6.63 -6.49 1.31
N ASP A 45 6.81 -7.69 1.82
CA ASP A 45 5.83 -8.44 2.61
C ASP A 45 6.33 -8.50 4.05
N ASP A 46 5.58 -7.99 5.03
CA ASP A 46 5.94 -7.95 6.45
C ASP A 46 7.24 -7.19 6.78
N VAL A 47 7.67 -6.26 5.91
CA VAL A 47 8.88 -5.47 6.17
C VAL A 47 8.60 -4.43 7.24
N GLY A 48 9.31 -4.52 8.37
CA GLY A 48 9.15 -3.60 9.48
C GLY A 48 9.69 -2.20 9.18
N TRP A 49 9.17 -1.22 9.95
CA TRP A 49 9.43 0.20 9.74
C TRP A 49 10.92 0.55 9.70
N ASN A 50 11.75 -0.05 10.55
CA ASN A 50 13.18 0.21 10.59
C ASN A 50 14.05 -0.86 9.90
N ASN A 51 13.46 -1.78 9.14
CA ASN A 51 14.26 -2.74 8.38
C ASN A 51 14.99 -2.11 7.17
N PRO A 52 14.40 -1.17 6.39
CA PRO A 52 15.17 -0.44 5.38
C PRO A 52 16.22 0.50 6.00
N SER A 53 17.42 0.56 5.42
CA SER A 53 18.52 1.35 5.98
C SER A 53 18.29 2.86 5.94
N ALA A 54 17.38 3.36 5.09
CA ALA A 54 16.92 4.75 5.14
C ALA A 54 16.33 5.13 6.50
N TYR A 55 15.69 4.18 7.19
CA TYR A 55 15.08 4.38 8.51
C TYR A 55 16.03 4.04 9.67
N ASN A 56 16.75 2.91 9.59
CA ASN A 56 17.62 2.45 10.70
C ASN A 56 19.02 3.09 10.74
N ARG A 57 19.43 3.77 9.68
CA ARG A 57 20.73 4.46 9.58
C ARG A 57 21.94 3.57 9.85
N GLY A 58 21.84 2.27 9.57
CA GLY A 58 22.91 1.29 9.75
C GLY A 58 22.80 0.47 11.05
N MET A 59 21.83 0.73 11.91
CA MET A 59 21.63 0.01 13.17
C MET A 59 21.40 -1.49 12.98
N MET A 60 20.76 -1.89 11.88
CA MET A 60 20.46 -3.30 11.56
C MET A 60 21.65 -4.08 10.99
N GLY A 61 22.80 -3.43 10.73
CA GLY A 61 24.03 -4.06 10.27
C GLY A 61 24.11 -4.38 8.77
N TYR A 62 23.00 -4.41 8.05
CA TYR A 62 22.92 -4.51 6.60
C TYR A 62 22.41 -3.19 5.96
N LYS A 63 22.45 -3.10 4.64
CA LYS A 63 22.04 -1.91 3.90
C LYS A 63 21.07 -2.27 2.78
N THR A 64 20.17 -1.34 2.48
CA THR A 64 19.21 -1.39 1.37
C THR A 64 19.39 -0.14 0.48
N PRO A 65 20.51 -0.06 -0.26
CA PRO A 65 20.91 1.17 -0.95
C PRO A 65 19.94 1.60 -2.05
N ASN A 66 19.16 0.67 -2.64
CA ASN A 66 18.20 0.97 -3.68
C ASN A 66 16.91 1.55 -3.11
N ILE A 67 16.41 1.00 -1.99
CA ILE A 67 15.30 1.60 -1.24
C ILE A 67 15.72 2.98 -0.71
N ASP A 68 16.94 3.10 -0.18
CA ASP A 68 17.51 4.38 0.27
C ASP A 68 17.64 5.40 -0.88
N ARG A 69 17.88 4.93 -2.12
CA ARG A 69 17.90 5.77 -3.31
C ARG A 69 16.53 6.43 -3.54
N ILE A 70 15.43 5.68 -3.43
CA ILE A 70 14.09 6.25 -3.57
C ILE A 70 13.86 7.35 -2.52
N ALA A 71 14.28 7.15 -1.26
CA ALA A 71 14.17 8.15 -0.20
C ALA A 71 15.01 9.39 -0.47
N ARG A 72 16.23 9.22 -0.98
CA ARG A 72 17.16 10.32 -1.25
C ARG A 72 16.76 11.15 -2.46
N GLU A 73 16.22 10.50 -3.51
CA GLU A 73 15.73 11.15 -4.73
C GLU A 73 14.28 11.63 -4.61
N GLY A 74 13.62 11.33 -3.49
CA GLY A 74 12.26 11.69 -3.16
C GLY A 74 12.09 12.00 -1.68
N ALA A 75 11.09 11.44 -1.02
CA ALA A 75 10.79 11.67 0.39
C ALA A 75 10.72 10.41 1.23
N LEU A 76 10.99 10.57 2.54
CA LEU A 76 10.77 9.58 3.59
C LEU A 76 9.59 10.00 4.47
N PHE A 77 8.68 9.07 4.77
CA PHE A 77 7.49 9.30 5.57
C PHE A 77 7.59 8.59 6.92
N THR A 78 7.51 9.33 8.02
CA THR A 78 7.68 8.75 9.38
C THR A 78 6.40 8.15 9.94
N ASP A 79 5.23 8.62 9.50
CA ASP A 79 3.91 8.25 10.01
C ASP A 79 3.01 7.74 8.88
N TRP A 80 3.50 6.75 8.12
CA TRP A 80 2.73 6.06 7.09
C TRP A 80 2.09 4.81 7.67
N TYR A 81 0.80 4.64 7.43
CA TYR A 81 0.01 3.53 7.95
C TYR A 81 -0.36 2.53 6.86
N GLY A 82 0.04 1.28 7.07
CA GLY A 82 -0.55 0.11 6.45
C GLY A 82 -1.82 -0.31 7.16
N GLN A 83 -2.07 -1.62 7.19
CA GLN A 83 -3.15 -2.21 8.00
C GLN A 83 -2.59 -3.33 8.89
N GLN A 84 -3.46 -4.00 9.66
CA GLN A 84 -3.03 -5.01 10.64
C GLN A 84 -2.40 -6.27 10.01
N SER A 85 -2.71 -6.58 8.74
CA SER A 85 -2.21 -7.79 8.05
C SER A 85 -2.19 -7.64 6.54
N CYS A 86 -1.59 -8.61 5.84
CA CYS A 86 -1.30 -8.55 4.40
C CYS A 86 -2.55 -8.28 3.54
N THR A 87 -3.59 -9.10 3.68
CA THR A 87 -4.84 -8.96 2.91
C THR A 87 -5.47 -7.57 3.11
N ALA A 88 -5.51 -7.11 4.37
CA ALA A 88 -6.07 -5.81 4.71
C ALA A 88 -5.26 -4.64 4.14
N GLY A 89 -3.93 -4.67 4.27
CA GLY A 89 -3.05 -3.63 3.72
C GLY A 89 -3.13 -3.53 2.20
N ARG A 90 -3.12 -4.69 1.52
CA ARG A 90 -3.24 -4.77 0.05
C ARG A 90 -4.60 -4.30 -0.43
N ALA A 91 -5.70 -4.66 0.27
CA ALA A 91 -7.04 -4.17 -0.04
C ALA A 91 -7.14 -2.65 0.14
N ALA A 92 -6.61 -2.10 1.24
CA ALA A 92 -6.62 -0.66 1.50
C ALA A 92 -5.91 0.15 0.41
N LEU A 93 -4.73 -0.30 -0.04
CA LEU A 93 -3.97 0.36 -1.10
C LEU A 93 -4.74 0.37 -2.42
N ILE A 94 -5.13 -0.83 -2.87
CA ILE A 94 -5.63 -0.98 -4.23
C ILE A 94 -7.04 -0.44 -4.42
N THR A 95 -7.85 -0.34 -3.33
CA THR A 95 -9.23 0.17 -3.37
C THR A 95 -9.40 1.58 -2.83
N GLY A 96 -8.42 2.13 -2.08
CA GLY A 96 -8.56 3.42 -1.39
C GLY A 96 -9.62 3.43 -0.30
N GLN A 97 -10.07 2.25 0.14
CA GLN A 97 -11.10 2.05 1.14
C GLN A 97 -10.50 1.43 2.40
N SER A 98 -11.08 1.75 3.57
CA SER A 98 -10.83 0.98 4.77
C SER A 98 -11.12 -0.51 4.53
N PRO A 99 -10.27 -1.44 4.97
CA PRO A 99 -10.50 -2.88 4.76
C PRO A 99 -11.78 -3.37 5.43
N PHE A 100 -12.32 -2.62 6.40
CA PHE A 100 -13.64 -2.90 6.95
C PHE A 100 -14.77 -2.78 5.91
N ARG A 101 -14.65 -1.85 4.93
CA ARG A 101 -15.65 -1.72 3.84
C ARG A 101 -15.62 -2.89 2.87
N THR A 102 -14.43 -3.33 2.50
CA THR A 102 -14.27 -4.48 1.60
C THR A 102 -14.56 -5.82 2.30
N GLY A 103 -14.49 -5.85 3.64
CA GLY A 103 -14.56 -7.08 4.45
C GLY A 103 -13.28 -7.91 4.40
N LEU A 104 -12.21 -7.40 3.76
CA LEU A 104 -10.93 -8.08 3.62
C LEU A 104 -10.00 -7.74 4.79
N LEU A 105 -10.41 -8.08 6.00
CA LEU A 105 -9.68 -7.83 7.25
C LEU A 105 -8.80 -9.02 7.66
N LYS A 106 -9.29 -10.26 7.47
CA LYS A 106 -8.56 -11.49 7.82
C LYS A 106 -7.67 -11.94 6.66
N VAL A 107 -6.52 -12.52 6.96
CA VAL A 107 -5.65 -13.13 5.94
C VAL A 107 -6.39 -14.23 5.18
N GLY A 108 -6.31 -14.20 3.86
CA GLY A 108 -6.94 -15.21 3.01
C GLY A 108 -6.20 -16.54 3.05
N LEU A 109 -6.95 -17.64 3.13
CA LEU A 109 -6.45 -19.02 3.07
C LEU A 109 -6.90 -19.71 1.78
N PRO A 110 -6.20 -20.78 1.34
CA PRO A 110 -6.63 -21.57 0.20
C PRO A 110 -8.07 -22.07 0.34
N GLY A 111 -8.86 -21.94 -0.73
CA GLY A 111 -10.27 -22.35 -0.77
C GLY A 111 -11.25 -21.44 -0.05
N ALA A 112 -10.81 -20.32 0.54
CA ALA A 112 -11.69 -19.33 1.15
C ALA A 112 -12.66 -18.76 0.11
N LYS A 113 -13.89 -18.42 0.56
CA LYS A 113 -14.89 -17.77 -0.32
C LYS A 113 -14.69 -16.25 -0.38
N GLU A 114 -14.03 -15.71 0.61
CA GLU A 114 -13.75 -14.29 0.75
C GLU A 114 -12.69 -13.84 -0.26
N GLY A 115 -12.94 -12.74 -0.93
CA GLY A 115 -12.02 -12.13 -1.89
C GLY A 115 -12.50 -10.75 -2.32
N LEU A 116 -11.69 -10.10 -3.16
CA LEU A 116 -12.03 -8.76 -3.64
C LEU A 116 -13.31 -8.79 -4.47
N SER A 117 -14.29 -7.99 -4.05
CA SER A 117 -15.56 -7.92 -4.76
C SER A 117 -15.43 -7.13 -6.06
N ILE A 118 -16.09 -7.62 -7.10
CA ILE A 118 -16.22 -6.91 -8.38
C ILE A 118 -16.88 -5.52 -8.26
N LYS A 119 -17.58 -5.26 -7.16
CA LYS A 119 -18.23 -3.98 -6.86
C LYS A 119 -17.28 -2.96 -6.23
N ASP A 120 -16.08 -3.39 -5.84
CA ASP A 120 -15.06 -2.51 -5.30
C ASP A 120 -14.06 -2.14 -6.41
N PRO A 121 -14.07 -0.88 -6.87
CA PRO A 121 -13.16 -0.43 -7.90
C PRO A 121 -11.73 -0.43 -7.38
N THR A 122 -10.79 -0.79 -8.24
CA THR A 122 -9.37 -0.75 -7.94
C THR A 122 -8.70 0.43 -8.60
N LEU A 123 -7.53 0.81 -8.10
CA LEU A 123 -6.67 1.78 -8.76
C LEU A 123 -6.37 1.38 -10.21
N ALA A 124 -6.11 0.09 -10.48
CA ALA A 124 -5.88 -0.41 -11.83
C ALA A 124 -7.10 -0.19 -12.74
N GLY A 125 -8.29 -0.58 -12.28
CA GLY A 125 -9.52 -0.40 -13.07
C GLY A 125 -9.83 1.07 -13.38
N LEU A 126 -9.60 1.96 -12.41
CA LEU A 126 -9.76 3.40 -12.59
C LEU A 126 -8.73 3.98 -13.56
N LEU A 127 -7.46 3.59 -13.45
CA LEU A 127 -6.40 4.06 -14.34
C LEU A 127 -6.61 3.62 -15.80
N LYS A 128 -7.26 2.47 -16.05
CA LYS A 128 -7.66 2.07 -17.42
C LYS A 128 -8.58 3.07 -18.08
N ASN A 129 -9.51 3.72 -17.32
CA ASN A 129 -10.33 4.81 -17.86
C ASN A 129 -9.48 6.00 -18.34
N HIS A 130 -8.24 6.09 -17.88
CA HIS A 130 -7.28 7.13 -18.25
C HIS A 130 -6.23 6.68 -19.27
N GLY A 131 -6.38 5.47 -19.85
CA GLY A 131 -5.53 4.95 -20.92
C GLY A 131 -4.25 4.27 -20.48
N TYR A 132 -4.13 3.94 -19.19
CA TYR A 132 -2.97 3.21 -18.67
C TYR A 132 -2.97 1.75 -19.08
N MET A 133 -1.78 1.21 -19.33
CA MET A 133 -1.52 -0.23 -19.22
C MET A 133 -1.30 -0.59 -17.75
N THR A 134 -1.78 -1.76 -17.33
CA THR A 134 -1.78 -2.14 -15.91
C THR A 134 -1.27 -3.56 -15.71
N GLY A 135 -0.25 -3.73 -14.87
CA GLY A 135 0.35 -5.04 -14.56
C GLY A 135 0.54 -5.21 -13.05
N GLN A 136 0.25 -6.41 -12.55
CA GLN A 136 0.56 -6.82 -11.19
C GLN A 136 1.46 -8.05 -11.21
N TYR A 137 2.55 -8.00 -10.42
CA TYR A 137 3.55 -9.06 -10.38
C TYR A 137 3.88 -9.40 -8.92
N GLY A 138 3.91 -10.71 -8.61
CA GLY A 138 4.14 -11.21 -7.27
C GLY A 138 2.86 -11.47 -6.46
N LYS A 139 2.94 -11.38 -5.14
CA LYS A 139 1.84 -11.76 -4.23
C LYS A 139 0.60 -10.88 -4.39
N ASN A 140 -0.57 -11.50 -4.63
CA ASN A 140 -1.87 -10.79 -4.68
C ASN A 140 -2.56 -10.74 -3.31
N HIS A 141 -2.88 -11.86 -2.72
CA HIS A 141 -3.51 -12.08 -1.40
C HIS A 141 -4.90 -11.41 -1.21
N LEU A 142 -5.68 -11.27 -2.27
CA LEU A 142 -7.02 -10.69 -2.26
C LEU A 142 -8.12 -11.68 -2.69
N GLY A 143 -7.88 -12.99 -2.46
CA GLY A 143 -8.73 -14.10 -2.84
C GLY A 143 -8.11 -14.95 -3.94
N ASP A 144 -8.54 -16.23 -4.02
CA ASP A 144 -7.92 -17.24 -4.88
C ASP A 144 -8.82 -17.78 -5.99
N ARG A 145 -10.12 -17.40 -6.00
CA ARG A 145 -11.02 -17.82 -7.06
C ARG A 145 -10.76 -17.04 -8.35
N ASP A 146 -11.21 -17.58 -9.47
CA ASP A 146 -11.02 -16.92 -10.76
C ASP A 146 -11.60 -15.50 -10.77
N GLU A 147 -12.78 -15.30 -10.15
CA GLU A 147 -13.39 -13.98 -10.01
C GLU A 147 -12.58 -12.98 -9.19
N HIS A 148 -11.66 -13.45 -8.33
CA HIS A 148 -10.82 -12.61 -7.48
C HIS A 148 -9.46 -12.26 -8.13
N LEU A 149 -9.13 -12.87 -9.28
CA LEU A 149 -7.84 -12.61 -9.92
C LEU A 149 -7.71 -11.13 -10.34
N PRO A 150 -6.52 -10.54 -10.24
CA PRO A 150 -6.28 -9.13 -10.54
C PRO A 150 -6.80 -8.68 -11.89
N THR A 151 -6.77 -9.56 -12.89
CA THR A 151 -7.25 -9.28 -14.24
C THR A 151 -8.76 -9.10 -14.35
N ASN A 152 -9.53 -9.62 -13.38
CA ASN A 152 -10.96 -9.32 -13.23
C ASN A 152 -11.22 -7.98 -12.52
N HIS A 153 -10.18 -7.39 -11.91
CA HIS A 153 -10.22 -6.15 -11.15
C HIS A 153 -9.43 -5.00 -11.81
N GLY A 154 -9.24 -5.06 -13.13
CA GLY A 154 -8.71 -3.95 -13.91
C GLY A 154 -7.25 -4.06 -14.30
N PHE A 155 -6.51 -5.08 -13.89
CA PHE A 155 -5.18 -5.34 -14.43
C PHE A 155 -5.27 -5.98 -15.82
N ASP A 156 -4.39 -5.60 -16.73
CA ASP A 156 -4.27 -6.22 -18.05
C ASP A 156 -3.62 -7.60 -17.95
N GLU A 157 -2.68 -7.73 -17.02
CA GLU A 157 -1.98 -8.98 -16.75
C GLU A 157 -1.56 -9.10 -15.30
N PHE A 158 -1.47 -10.35 -14.84
CA PHE A 158 -0.99 -10.75 -13.53
C PHE A 158 -0.07 -11.96 -13.66
N PHE A 159 1.04 -11.93 -12.90
CA PHE A 159 1.91 -13.08 -12.71
C PHE A 159 2.39 -13.14 -11.27
N GLY A 160 1.95 -14.14 -10.50
CA GLY A 160 2.33 -14.27 -9.10
C GLY A 160 1.54 -15.32 -8.33
N ASN A 161 1.75 -15.32 -7.02
CA ASN A 161 1.09 -16.21 -6.06
C ASN A 161 -0.11 -15.53 -5.38
N LEU A 162 -0.99 -16.36 -4.81
CA LEU A 162 -2.28 -15.87 -4.29
C LEU A 162 -2.36 -15.84 -2.76
N TYR A 163 -1.35 -16.39 -2.06
CA TYR A 163 -1.35 -16.54 -0.60
C TYR A 163 -0.01 -16.11 0.00
N HIS A 164 0.10 -16.24 1.33
CA HIS A 164 1.36 -16.16 2.07
C HIS A 164 2.19 -17.45 1.90
N LEU A 165 3.51 -17.35 2.13
CA LEU A 165 4.44 -18.45 1.83
C LEU A 165 4.18 -19.72 2.63
N ASN A 166 3.77 -19.63 3.90
CA ASN A 166 3.47 -20.82 4.69
C ASN A 166 2.30 -21.64 4.10
N ALA A 167 1.24 -21.01 3.60
CA ALA A 167 0.17 -21.76 2.93
C ALA A 167 0.62 -22.42 1.63
N GLU A 168 1.53 -21.80 0.91
CA GLU A 168 2.09 -22.35 -0.33
C GLU A 168 2.95 -23.60 -0.09
N GLU A 169 3.68 -23.66 1.04
CA GLU A 169 4.55 -24.80 1.35
C GLU A 169 3.86 -25.95 2.12
N GLU A 170 2.65 -25.74 2.66
CA GLU A 170 1.90 -26.76 3.41
C GLU A 170 1.80 -28.12 2.69
N PRO A 171 1.58 -28.18 1.35
CA PRO A 171 1.53 -29.47 0.63
C PRO A 171 2.81 -30.31 0.70
N GLU A 172 3.95 -29.72 1.10
CA GLU A 172 5.23 -30.42 1.27
C GLU A 172 5.40 -31.03 2.68
N ASN A 173 4.47 -30.80 3.61
CA ASN A 173 4.50 -31.41 4.93
C ASN A 173 4.11 -32.89 4.85
N GLU A 174 4.72 -33.73 5.71
CA GLU A 174 4.51 -35.16 5.71
C GLU A 174 3.07 -35.58 6.02
N ASP A 175 2.42 -34.86 6.91
CA ASP A 175 1.06 -35.06 7.41
C ASP A 175 -0.01 -34.31 6.60
N TYR A 176 0.38 -33.58 5.54
CA TYR A 176 -0.60 -32.92 4.67
C TYR A 176 -1.57 -33.95 4.05
N PRO A 177 -2.90 -33.68 4.07
CA PRO A 177 -3.89 -34.62 3.57
C PRO A 177 -3.62 -35.08 2.14
N LYS A 178 -3.57 -36.41 1.93
CA LYS A 178 -3.27 -37.00 0.61
C LYS A 178 -4.54 -37.18 -0.25
N ASP A 179 -5.71 -36.88 0.30
CA ASP A 179 -7.00 -36.93 -0.40
C ASP A 179 -7.03 -35.91 -1.56
N PRO A 180 -7.24 -36.34 -2.80
CA PRO A 180 -7.33 -35.47 -3.97
C PRO A 180 -8.44 -34.41 -3.88
N GLU A 181 -9.59 -34.74 -3.28
CA GLU A 181 -10.71 -33.81 -3.12
C GLU A 181 -10.35 -32.72 -2.10
N PHE A 182 -9.65 -33.07 -1.02
CA PHE A 182 -9.10 -32.07 -0.09
C PHE A 182 -8.15 -31.11 -0.81
N LYS A 183 -7.18 -31.65 -1.56
CA LYS A 183 -6.20 -30.85 -2.30
C LYS A 183 -6.87 -29.95 -3.34
N LYS A 184 -7.88 -30.45 -4.05
CA LYS A 184 -8.64 -29.66 -5.04
C LYS A 184 -9.39 -28.50 -4.42
N LYS A 185 -9.91 -28.67 -3.20
CA LYS A 185 -10.78 -27.67 -2.53
C LYS A 185 -10.02 -26.70 -1.64
N TYR A 186 -8.97 -27.15 -0.99
CA TYR A 186 -8.25 -26.43 0.05
C TYR A 186 -6.73 -26.33 -0.20
N GLY A 187 -6.22 -26.95 -1.25
CA GLY A 187 -4.83 -26.80 -1.63
C GLY A 187 -4.55 -25.44 -2.25
N PRO A 188 -3.34 -24.87 -2.04
CA PRO A 188 -2.97 -23.63 -2.70
C PRO A 188 -2.91 -23.85 -4.23
N ARG A 189 -3.35 -22.87 -4.97
CA ARG A 189 -3.10 -22.78 -6.42
C ARG A 189 -1.62 -22.51 -6.64
N GLY A 190 -1.11 -22.87 -7.82
CA GLY A 190 0.25 -22.53 -8.18
C GLY A 190 0.50 -21.06 -8.45
N VAL A 191 1.66 -20.72 -8.95
CA VAL A 191 1.99 -19.39 -9.44
C VAL A 191 1.22 -19.14 -10.74
N ILE A 192 0.30 -18.20 -10.72
CA ILE A 192 -0.70 -17.97 -11.76
C ILE A 192 -0.24 -16.86 -12.71
N LYS A 193 -0.38 -17.11 -14.03
CA LYS A 193 -0.46 -16.04 -15.04
C LYS A 193 -1.92 -15.86 -15.44
N SER A 194 -2.42 -14.63 -15.40
CA SER A 194 -3.74 -14.33 -15.95
C SER A 194 -3.73 -13.05 -16.78
N PHE A 195 -4.68 -12.94 -17.70
CA PHE A 195 -4.77 -11.85 -18.67
C PHE A 195 -6.21 -11.33 -18.75
N ALA A 196 -6.35 -10.06 -19.15
CA ALA A 196 -7.67 -9.43 -19.27
C ALA A 196 -8.59 -10.06 -20.33
N ASP A 197 -8.05 -10.89 -21.22
CA ASP A 197 -8.82 -11.68 -22.19
C ASP A 197 -9.43 -12.97 -21.62
N GLY A 198 -9.23 -13.22 -20.32
CA GLY A 198 -9.76 -14.37 -19.59
C GLY A 198 -8.85 -15.60 -19.58
N ARG A 199 -7.68 -15.55 -20.23
CA ARG A 199 -6.71 -16.65 -20.14
C ARG A 199 -6.13 -16.74 -18.75
N ILE A 200 -6.06 -17.97 -18.20
CA ILE A 200 -5.44 -18.30 -16.92
C ILE A 200 -4.51 -19.48 -17.17
N GLU A 201 -3.26 -19.35 -16.72
CA GLU A 201 -2.25 -20.38 -16.76
C GLU A 201 -1.71 -20.62 -15.35
N ASP A 202 -1.87 -21.83 -14.85
CA ASP A 202 -1.18 -22.29 -13.64
C ASP A 202 0.21 -22.79 -14.02
N THR A 203 1.26 -22.06 -13.62
CA THR A 203 2.65 -22.39 -13.97
C THR A 203 3.28 -23.40 -13.03
N GLY A 204 2.48 -24.01 -12.15
CA GLY A 204 2.89 -25.01 -11.17
C GLY A 204 3.04 -24.45 -9.75
N PRO A 205 3.17 -25.36 -8.76
CA PRO A 205 3.14 -25.00 -7.35
C PRO A 205 4.31 -24.10 -6.94
N LEU A 206 4.08 -23.26 -5.95
CA LEU A 206 5.12 -22.49 -5.27
C LEU A 206 5.73 -23.33 -4.13
N THR A 207 6.56 -24.28 -4.50
CA THR A 207 7.29 -25.14 -3.56
C THR A 207 8.39 -24.36 -2.83
N LYS A 208 8.88 -24.88 -1.69
CA LYS A 208 10.08 -24.35 -1.00
C LYS A 208 11.26 -24.12 -1.97
N LYS A 209 11.43 -25.03 -2.93
CA LYS A 209 12.49 -24.88 -3.94
C LYS A 209 12.23 -23.73 -4.91
N ARG A 210 10.99 -23.55 -5.37
CA ARG A 210 10.64 -22.43 -6.27
C ARG A 210 10.63 -21.09 -5.56
N MET A 211 10.34 -21.06 -4.24
CA MET A 211 10.44 -19.83 -3.43
C MET A 211 11.85 -19.24 -3.44
N GLU A 212 12.89 -20.03 -3.68
CA GLU A 212 14.25 -19.51 -3.81
C GLU A 212 14.42 -18.50 -4.95
N THR A 213 13.59 -18.59 -6.02
CA THR A 213 13.73 -17.81 -7.26
C THR A 213 12.44 -17.14 -7.75
N VAL A 214 11.32 -17.31 -7.07
CA VAL A 214 10.01 -16.77 -7.53
C VAL A 214 10.02 -15.25 -7.70
N ASP A 215 10.70 -14.53 -6.81
CA ASP A 215 10.78 -13.07 -6.92
C ASP A 215 11.60 -12.64 -8.15
N GLU A 216 12.59 -13.42 -8.59
CA GLU A 216 13.29 -13.20 -9.85
C GLU A 216 12.39 -13.47 -11.07
N GLU A 217 11.57 -14.56 -11.01
CA GLU A 217 10.62 -14.89 -12.08
C GLU A 217 9.61 -13.74 -12.30
N VAL A 218 9.01 -13.25 -11.21
CA VAL A 218 8.01 -12.19 -11.30
C VAL A 218 8.63 -10.83 -11.62
N ASN A 219 9.87 -10.57 -11.14
CA ASN A 219 10.60 -9.36 -11.46
C ASN A 219 10.93 -9.28 -12.96
N ALA A 220 11.40 -10.39 -13.55
CA ALA A 220 11.64 -10.45 -15.00
C ALA A 220 10.37 -10.14 -15.81
N GLY A 221 9.20 -10.64 -15.37
CA GLY A 221 7.92 -10.32 -15.98
C GLY A 221 7.56 -8.83 -15.86
N ALA A 222 7.83 -8.23 -14.69
CA ALA A 222 7.59 -6.80 -14.46
C ALA A 222 8.48 -5.91 -15.34
N LEU A 223 9.75 -6.26 -15.52
CA LEU A 223 10.68 -5.54 -16.40
C LEU A 223 10.23 -5.62 -17.86
N ASP A 224 9.83 -6.81 -18.34
CA ASP A 224 9.27 -6.98 -19.69
C ASP A 224 7.98 -6.17 -19.90
N PHE A 225 7.10 -6.12 -18.88
CA PHE A 225 5.91 -5.28 -18.94
C PHE A 225 6.24 -3.80 -19.14
N MET A 226 7.23 -3.26 -18.43
CA MET A 226 7.68 -1.88 -18.61
C MET A 226 8.21 -1.63 -20.03
N ASP A 227 9.01 -2.54 -20.59
CA ASP A 227 9.50 -2.46 -21.98
C ASP A 227 8.33 -2.39 -22.98
N ARG A 228 7.33 -3.27 -22.81
CA ARG A 228 6.14 -3.31 -23.70
C ARG A 228 5.28 -2.05 -23.59
N ALA A 229 5.11 -1.51 -22.36
CA ALA A 229 4.32 -0.31 -22.14
C ALA A 229 4.98 0.93 -22.79
N VAL A 230 6.29 1.10 -22.59
CA VAL A 230 7.07 2.19 -23.21
C VAL A 230 7.09 2.07 -24.72
N LYS A 231 7.28 0.85 -25.27
CA LYS A 231 7.21 0.60 -26.71
C LYS A 231 5.84 0.93 -27.31
N ALA A 232 4.76 0.75 -26.54
CA ALA A 232 3.40 1.09 -26.94
C ALA A 232 3.07 2.59 -26.78
N ASP A 233 4.01 3.42 -26.29
CA ASP A 233 3.85 4.84 -25.92
C ASP A 233 2.62 5.08 -25.02
N LYS A 234 2.41 4.19 -24.04
CA LYS A 234 1.32 4.29 -23.05
C LYS A 234 1.86 4.53 -21.65
N PRO A 235 1.20 5.38 -20.85
CA PRO A 235 1.48 5.42 -19.43
C PRO A 235 1.11 4.07 -18.82
N PHE A 236 1.83 3.66 -17.77
CA PHE A 236 1.58 2.37 -17.13
C PHE A 236 1.50 2.47 -15.62
N PHE A 237 0.79 1.50 -15.05
CA PHE A 237 0.74 1.21 -13.62
C PHE A 237 1.28 -0.20 -13.40
N LEU A 238 2.40 -0.27 -12.70
CA LEU A 238 3.02 -1.50 -12.24
C LEU A 238 2.86 -1.62 -10.72
N TRP A 239 2.27 -2.71 -10.25
CA TRP A 239 2.29 -3.09 -8.83
C TRP A 239 3.14 -4.33 -8.65
N TRP A 240 4.37 -4.15 -8.18
CA TRP A 240 5.32 -5.22 -7.93
C TRP A 240 5.35 -5.60 -6.46
N ASN A 241 5.01 -6.85 -6.14
CA ASN A 241 4.81 -7.37 -4.80
C ASN A 241 5.76 -8.53 -4.53
N SER A 242 6.89 -8.27 -3.89
CA SER A 242 7.83 -9.29 -3.44
C SER A 242 7.19 -10.24 -2.42
N THR A 243 7.68 -11.46 -2.35
CA THR A 243 7.37 -12.40 -1.25
C THR A 243 8.27 -12.17 -0.03
N ARG A 244 9.34 -11.37 -0.16
CA ARG A 244 10.30 -11.00 0.90
C ARG A 244 9.71 -9.88 1.75
N MET A 245 9.71 -9.88 3.09
CA MET A 245 10.34 -10.91 3.94
C MET A 245 9.29 -11.65 4.77
N HIS A 246 8.25 -12.19 4.13
CA HIS A 246 7.29 -13.02 4.87
C HIS A 246 8.03 -14.17 5.57
N ILE A 247 7.51 -14.63 6.70
CA ILE A 247 8.00 -15.87 7.32
C ILE A 247 7.94 -17.02 6.30
N ASN A 248 8.69 -18.06 6.50
CA ASN A 248 8.85 -19.17 5.55
C ASN A 248 9.52 -18.75 4.22
N THR A 249 10.31 -17.68 4.25
CA THR A 249 11.15 -17.28 3.11
C THR A 249 12.28 -18.29 2.90
N HIS A 250 12.40 -18.79 1.67
CA HIS A 250 13.51 -19.63 1.24
C HIS A 250 14.40 -18.84 0.27
N LEU A 251 15.66 -18.63 0.66
CA LEU A 251 16.63 -17.91 -0.16
C LEU A 251 17.44 -18.86 -1.03
N LYS A 252 17.86 -18.41 -2.21
CA LYS A 252 18.80 -19.14 -3.04
C LYS A 252 20.17 -19.24 -2.37
N LYS A 253 20.95 -20.26 -2.78
CA LYS A 253 22.28 -20.53 -2.21
C LYS A 253 23.20 -19.31 -2.21
N ASP A 254 23.17 -18.52 -3.29
CA ASP A 254 24.05 -17.36 -3.46
C ASP A 254 23.65 -16.14 -2.60
N SER A 255 22.44 -16.12 -2.07
CA SER A 255 21.98 -15.09 -1.14
C SER A 255 22.22 -15.46 0.32
N LYS A 256 22.24 -16.75 0.66
CA LYS A 256 22.46 -17.22 2.03
C LYS A 256 23.87 -16.89 2.52
N GLY A 257 23.98 -16.28 3.69
CA GLY A 257 25.23 -15.97 4.35
C GLY A 257 25.91 -14.67 3.86
N LYS A 258 25.30 -13.92 2.94
CA LYS A 258 25.90 -12.67 2.41
C LYS A 258 26.17 -11.63 3.48
N THR A 259 25.25 -11.49 4.45
CA THR A 259 25.39 -10.49 5.52
C THR A 259 26.07 -11.05 6.75
N GLY A 260 26.03 -12.36 6.96
CA GLY A 260 26.43 -13.01 8.20
C GLY A 260 25.48 -12.75 9.39
N LEU A 261 24.27 -12.21 9.12
CA LEU A 261 23.30 -11.76 10.13
C LEU A 261 22.00 -12.60 10.13
N GLY A 262 21.91 -13.66 9.31
CA GLY A 262 20.75 -14.54 9.23
C GLY A 262 19.92 -14.35 7.98
N VAL A 263 18.84 -15.16 7.87
CA VAL A 263 18.02 -15.27 6.66
C VAL A 263 17.28 -13.96 6.37
N TYR A 264 16.79 -13.29 7.41
CA TYR A 264 16.06 -12.03 7.22
C TYR A 264 16.93 -10.93 6.61
N ALA A 265 18.13 -10.74 7.15
CA ALA A 265 19.08 -9.74 6.64
C ALA A 265 19.54 -10.06 5.21
N ASP A 266 19.85 -11.34 4.93
CA ASP A 266 20.23 -11.81 3.59
C ASP A 266 19.08 -11.59 2.59
N GLY A 267 17.84 -11.88 2.98
CA GLY A 267 16.65 -11.69 2.16
C GLY A 267 16.33 -10.21 1.93
N MET A 268 16.55 -9.33 2.91
CA MET A 268 16.40 -7.88 2.71
C MET A 268 17.41 -7.33 1.70
N VAL A 269 18.63 -7.84 1.68
CA VAL A 269 19.65 -7.45 0.68
C VAL A 269 19.29 -8.01 -0.70
N GLU A 270 18.76 -9.23 -0.79
CA GLU A 270 18.26 -9.80 -2.05
C GLU A 270 17.08 -8.99 -2.60
N HIS A 271 16.12 -8.68 -1.74
CA HIS A 271 14.96 -7.85 -2.08
C HIS A 271 15.35 -6.47 -2.57
N ASP A 272 16.28 -5.79 -1.86
CA ASP A 272 16.80 -4.49 -2.28
C ASP A 272 17.50 -4.56 -3.65
N GLY A 273 18.14 -5.70 -3.97
CA GLY A 273 18.70 -5.94 -5.30
C GLY A 273 17.62 -5.93 -6.39
N HIS A 274 16.50 -6.61 -6.18
CA HIS A 274 15.37 -6.59 -7.12
C HIS A 274 14.73 -5.20 -7.26
N VAL A 275 14.66 -4.42 -6.16
CA VAL A 275 14.26 -3.00 -6.23
C VAL A 275 15.22 -2.22 -7.12
N GLY A 276 16.53 -2.50 -7.01
CA GLY A 276 17.54 -1.90 -7.86
C GLY A 276 17.32 -2.18 -9.35
N GLU A 277 17.05 -3.43 -9.72
CA GLU A 277 16.74 -3.83 -11.11
C GLU A 277 15.54 -3.06 -11.69
N VAL A 278 14.49 -2.83 -10.88
CA VAL A 278 13.33 -2.02 -11.30
C VAL A 278 13.73 -0.56 -11.50
N LEU A 279 14.53 0.03 -10.61
CA LEU A 279 15.01 1.41 -10.75
C LEU A 279 15.92 1.59 -11.95
N ASP A 280 16.83 0.64 -12.17
CA ASP A 280 17.76 0.65 -13.31
C ASP A 280 17.00 0.52 -14.63
N LYS A 281 15.93 -0.29 -14.69
CA LYS A 281 15.06 -0.38 -15.86
C LYS A 281 14.35 0.95 -16.15
N ILE A 282 13.88 1.68 -15.14
CA ILE A 282 13.29 3.02 -15.31
C ILE A 282 14.29 3.99 -15.91
N ASP A 283 15.56 3.92 -15.46
CA ASP A 283 16.64 4.76 -15.98
C ASP A 283 17.04 4.37 -17.41
N GLU A 284 17.17 3.06 -17.70
CA GLU A 284 17.47 2.52 -19.02
C GLU A 284 16.43 2.96 -20.08
N LEU A 285 15.15 2.96 -19.69
CA LEU A 285 14.05 3.38 -20.55
C LEU A 285 13.95 4.91 -20.72
N GLY A 286 14.75 5.69 -19.99
CA GLY A 286 14.74 7.16 -20.04
C GLY A 286 13.45 7.80 -19.54
N ILE A 287 12.72 7.14 -18.62
CA ILE A 287 11.42 7.59 -18.12
C ILE A 287 11.44 8.09 -16.68
N THR A 288 12.61 8.23 -16.09
CA THR A 288 12.81 8.60 -14.66
C THR A 288 12.04 9.86 -14.28
N GLU A 289 12.14 10.93 -15.10
CA GLU A 289 11.50 12.22 -14.83
C GLU A 289 9.96 12.19 -14.93
N ASN A 290 9.39 11.15 -15.52
CA ASN A 290 7.94 10.98 -15.70
C ASN A 290 7.41 9.72 -14.98
N THR A 291 8.09 9.25 -13.93
CA THR A 291 7.71 8.04 -13.21
C THR A 291 7.63 8.29 -11.71
N ILE A 292 6.46 8.00 -11.14
CA ILE A 292 6.24 7.95 -9.69
C ILE A 292 6.70 6.57 -9.22
N VAL A 293 7.63 6.53 -8.25
CA VAL A 293 8.08 5.29 -7.62
C VAL A 293 7.78 5.37 -6.13
N MET A 294 7.06 4.39 -5.60
CA MET A 294 6.80 4.23 -4.19
C MET A 294 7.29 2.86 -3.73
N TYR A 295 7.98 2.82 -2.60
CA TYR A 295 8.26 1.60 -1.85
C TYR A 295 7.54 1.63 -0.51
N SER A 296 6.90 0.50 -0.12
CA SER A 296 6.27 0.32 1.18
C SER A 296 6.14 -1.17 1.55
N SER A 297 5.39 -1.47 2.61
CA SER A 297 4.99 -2.82 3.04
C SER A 297 3.50 -2.81 3.39
N ASP A 298 2.87 -3.97 3.45
CA ASP A 298 1.44 -4.13 3.68
C ASP A 298 0.99 -3.87 5.12
N ASN A 299 1.78 -4.32 6.08
CA ASN A 299 1.56 -4.19 7.53
C ASN A 299 2.89 -4.03 8.26
N GLY A 300 2.82 -3.81 9.57
CA GLY A 300 4.00 -3.77 10.41
C GLY A 300 4.77 -5.08 10.45
N ALA A 301 5.94 -5.06 11.08
CA ALA A 301 6.83 -6.22 11.18
C ALA A 301 6.13 -7.44 11.79
N GLU A 302 6.43 -8.63 11.27
CA GLU A 302 6.12 -9.90 11.90
C GLU A 302 7.36 -10.35 12.67
N CYS A 303 7.28 -10.30 14.01
CA CYS A 303 8.46 -10.40 14.87
C CYS A 303 8.69 -11.79 15.49
N PHE A 304 7.76 -12.74 15.33
CA PHE A 304 7.85 -14.02 16.06
C PHE A 304 8.91 -14.99 15.52
N THR A 305 9.59 -14.65 14.43
CA THR A 305 10.82 -15.36 14.01
C THR A 305 12.10 -14.74 14.62
N TRP A 306 11.93 -13.67 15.43
CA TRP A 306 13.04 -13.01 16.08
C TRP A 306 13.95 -13.99 16.87
N PRO A 307 15.29 -13.80 16.92
CA PRO A 307 16.03 -12.60 16.51
C PRO A 307 16.27 -12.46 15.00
N ASP A 308 16.06 -13.49 14.20
CA ASP A 308 16.19 -13.44 12.73
C ASP A 308 14.83 -13.20 12.08
N GLY A 309 14.29 -11.99 12.22
CA GLY A 309 12.96 -11.63 11.76
C GLY A 309 12.76 -10.13 11.55
N GLY A 310 11.53 -9.77 11.22
CA GLY A 310 11.09 -8.39 11.11
C GLY A 310 11.28 -7.60 12.40
N SER A 311 11.55 -6.31 12.30
CA SER A 311 11.83 -5.46 13.45
C SER A 311 11.17 -4.09 13.32
N THR A 312 10.72 -3.57 14.46
CA THR A 312 10.17 -2.21 14.57
C THR A 312 10.53 -1.62 15.95
N PRO A 313 10.78 -0.32 16.06
CA PRO A 313 10.98 0.34 17.33
C PRO A 313 9.65 0.60 18.07
N PHE A 314 8.54 0.49 17.37
CA PHE A 314 7.21 0.75 17.91
C PHE A 314 6.70 -0.44 18.74
N ARG A 315 5.70 -0.17 19.58
CA ARG A 315 5.08 -1.21 20.40
C ARG A 315 4.45 -2.29 19.53
N ASN A 316 4.72 -3.55 19.89
CA ASN A 316 4.14 -4.77 19.34
C ASN A 316 4.39 -4.94 17.82
N GLU A 317 3.55 -5.67 17.10
CA GLU A 317 3.82 -6.20 15.78
C GLU A 317 2.55 -6.43 14.95
N LYS A 318 2.70 -6.97 13.74
CA LYS A 318 1.61 -7.41 12.83
C LYS A 318 0.48 -8.08 13.60
N ASN A 319 -0.76 -7.79 13.20
CA ASN A 319 -2.01 -8.26 13.82
C ASN A 319 -2.26 -7.76 15.25
N SER A 320 -1.48 -6.83 15.77
CA SER A 320 -1.81 -6.08 16.98
C SER A 320 -2.44 -4.73 16.63
N ASN A 321 -2.96 -4.00 17.64
CA ASN A 321 -3.52 -2.66 17.43
C ASN A 321 -2.55 -1.52 17.80
N TRP A 322 -1.29 -1.85 18.05
CA TRP A 322 -0.24 -0.91 18.42
C TRP A 322 0.45 -0.34 17.17
N GLU A 323 1.25 0.71 17.35
CA GLU A 323 1.95 1.36 16.24
C GLU A 323 2.84 0.37 15.46
N GLY A 324 3.43 -0.62 16.12
CA GLY A 324 4.25 -1.65 15.48
C GLY A 324 3.49 -2.54 14.49
N GLY A 325 2.17 -2.66 14.64
CA GLY A 325 1.34 -3.43 13.71
C GLY A 325 0.90 -2.66 12.46
N TYR A 326 0.91 -1.33 12.51
CA TYR A 326 0.33 -0.48 11.46
C TYR A 326 1.31 0.47 10.79
N ARG A 327 2.34 0.95 11.50
CA ARG A 327 3.36 1.81 10.89
C ARG A 327 4.28 0.98 10.01
N VAL A 328 4.37 1.40 8.76
CA VAL A 328 5.19 0.76 7.74
C VAL A 328 6.22 1.74 7.20
N PRO A 329 7.35 1.26 6.64
CA PRO A 329 8.23 2.12 5.87
C PRO A 329 7.49 2.61 4.63
N CYS A 330 7.68 3.87 4.27
CA CYS A 330 7.21 4.41 3.00
C CYS A 330 8.19 5.46 2.50
N VAL A 331 8.65 5.28 1.27
CA VAL A 331 9.46 6.27 0.55
C VAL A 331 8.88 6.46 -0.84
N ILE A 332 8.80 7.70 -1.30
CA ILE A 332 8.20 8.05 -2.60
C ILE A 332 9.12 8.99 -3.36
N ARG A 333 9.49 8.61 -4.59
CA ARG A 333 10.16 9.47 -5.57
C ARG A 333 9.13 9.95 -6.60
N TRP A 334 8.95 11.25 -6.69
CA TRP A 334 8.06 11.88 -7.65
C TRP A 334 8.72 13.16 -8.22
N PRO A 335 9.52 13.03 -9.29
CA PRO A 335 10.27 14.16 -9.84
C PRO A 335 9.39 15.36 -10.18
N GLY A 336 9.86 16.55 -9.80
CA GLY A 336 9.11 17.81 -10.04
C GLY A 336 7.86 18.02 -9.19
N VAL A 337 7.55 17.10 -8.25
CA VAL A 337 6.40 17.19 -7.33
C VAL A 337 6.84 17.07 -5.87
N ILE A 338 7.65 16.07 -5.54
CA ILE A 338 8.19 15.88 -4.19
C ILE A 338 9.64 16.35 -4.17
N GLU A 339 10.01 17.17 -3.18
CA GLU A 339 11.37 17.66 -2.99
C GLU A 339 12.31 16.50 -2.60
N PRO A 340 13.42 16.29 -3.33
CA PRO A 340 14.38 15.25 -3.00
C PRO A 340 14.98 15.40 -1.60
N GLY A 341 15.08 14.28 -0.87
CA GLY A 341 15.62 14.22 0.48
C GLY A 341 14.70 14.79 1.57
N SER A 342 13.46 15.13 1.24
CA SER A 342 12.49 15.65 2.23
C SER A 342 11.99 14.57 3.19
N ILE A 343 11.57 14.99 4.38
CA ILE A 343 10.99 14.11 5.41
C ILE A 343 9.61 14.64 5.80
N HIS A 344 8.60 13.77 5.71
CA HIS A 344 7.22 14.11 6.02
C HIS A 344 6.75 13.41 7.29
N ASN A 345 6.23 14.21 8.24
CA ASN A 345 5.78 13.76 9.57
C ASN A 345 4.26 13.89 9.77
N GLY A 346 3.50 14.17 8.71
CA GLY A 346 2.04 14.14 8.74
C GLY A 346 1.50 12.71 8.90
N ILE A 347 0.19 12.57 9.04
CA ILE A 347 -0.48 11.27 8.99
C ILE A 347 -0.75 10.94 7.53
N PHE A 348 -0.37 9.74 7.09
CA PHE A 348 -0.61 9.20 5.76
C PHE A 348 -1.03 7.74 5.84
N SER A 349 -1.74 7.23 4.85
CA SER A 349 -2.20 5.85 4.81
C SER A 349 -2.17 5.29 3.39
N HIS A 350 -2.13 3.97 3.27
CA HIS A 350 -2.30 3.27 2.00
C HIS A 350 -3.57 3.68 1.25
N GLU A 351 -4.65 3.97 1.99
CA GLU A 351 -5.92 4.44 1.43
C GLU A 351 -5.76 5.72 0.58
N ASP A 352 -4.77 6.57 0.90
CA ASP A 352 -4.54 7.86 0.24
C ASP A 352 -3.94 7.72 -1.17
N ILE A 353 -3.37 6.56 -1.48
CA ILE A 353 -2.68 6.35 -2.76
C ILE A 353 -3.65 6.40 -3.93
N LEU A 354 -4.81 5.75 -3.84
CA LEU A 354 -5.77 5.73 -4.95
C LEU A 354 -6.21 7.15 -5.36
N PRO A 355 -6.77 8.01 -4.47
CA PRO A 355 -7.19 9.35 -4.87
C PRO A 355 -6.01 10.25 -5.29
N THR A 356 -4.82 10.06 -4.71
CA THR A 356 -3.62 10.82 -5.06
C THR A 356 -3.13 10.51 -6.46
N ILE A 357 -3.03 9.23 -6.79
CA ILE A 357 -2.58 8.76 -8.12
C ILE A 357 -3.61 9.11 -9.19
N LEU A 358 -4.92 8.99 -8.90
CA LEU A 358 -5.96 9.42 -9.85
C LEU A 358 -5.90 10.91 -10.11
N ALA A 359 -5.64 11.74 -9.08
CA ALA A 359 -5.42 13.18 -9.27
C ALA A 359 -4.21 13.46 -10.17
N ALA A 360 -3.11 12.70 -10.03
CA ALA A 360 -1.95 12.78 -10.92
C ALA A 360 -2.29 12.35 -12.37
N ALA A 361 -3.19 11.38 -12.54
CA ALA A 361 -3.67 10.93 -13.85
C ALA A 361 -4.71 11.85 -14.48
N GLY A 362 -5.11 12.93 -13.77
CA GLY A 362 -6.07 13.95 -14.25
C GLY A 362 -7.50 13.76 -13.76
N ASP A 363 -7.72 12.98 -12.69
CA ASP A 363 -9.03 12.76 -12.06
C ASP A 363 -9.01 13.08 -10.55
N PRO A 364 -8.91 14.37 -10.17
CA PRO A 364 -8.85 14.79 -8.78
C PRO A 364 -10.16 14.55 -7.99
N ASP A 365 -11.28 14.42 -8.69
CA ASP A 365 -12.63 14.32 -8.12
C ASP A 365 -13.13 12.86 -8.06
N VAL A 366 -12.23 11.87 -8.15
CA VAL A 366 -12.58 10.45 -8.20
C VAL A 366 -13.42 10.00 -6.99
N LYS A 367 -13.16 10.56 -5.80
CA LYS A 367 -13.89 10.26 -4.57
C LYS A 367 -15.37 10.65 -4.69
N GLU A 368 -15.64 11.87 -5.11
CA GLU A 368 -16.98 12.42 -5.30
C GLU A 368 -17.74 11.69 -6.41
N LYS A 369 -17.05 11.32 -7.48
CA LYS A 369 -17.61 10.52 -8.58
C LYS A 369 -18.03 9.14 -8.09
N LEU A 370 -17.17 8.44 -7.37
CA LEU A 370 -17.46 7.10 -6.85
C LEU A 370 -18.58 7.09 -5.81
N MET A 371 -18.70 8.13 -4.98
CA MET A 371 -19.83 8.25 -4.04
C MET A 371 -21.18 8.42 -4.75
N LYS A 372 -21.19 9.07 -5.92
CA LYS A 372 -22.42 9.28 -6.72
C LYS A 372 -22.73 8.12 -7.66
N GLY A 373 -21.74 7.30 -7.97
CA GLY A 373 -21.77 6.27 -9.00
C GLY A 373 -20.90 6.67 -10.18
N TYR A 374 -19.90 5.82 -10.49
CA TYR A 374 -18.92 6.06 -11.54
C TYR A 374 -18.66 4.79 -12.34
N ASN A 375 -18.64 4.91 -13.66
CA ASN A 375 -18.33 3.78 -14.52
C ASN A 375 -16.83 3.50 -14.50
N VAL A 376 -16.44 2.32 -14.06
CA VAL A 376 -15.07 1.87 -13.96
C VAL A 376 -14.88 0.66 -14.85
N ASN A 377 -14.20 0.84 -15.96
CA ASN A 377 -13.94 -0.22 -16.93
C ASN A 377 -15.20 -0.99 -17.33
N GLY A 378 -16.28 -0.25 -17.67
CA GLY A 378 -17.57 -0.82 -18.10
C GLY A 378 -18.51 -1.28 -16.97
N ARG A 379 -18.18 -1.02 -15.71
CA ARG A 379 -18.99 -1.39 -14.54
C ARG A 379 -19.35 -0.16 -13.71
N ASP A 380 -20.59 -0.07 -13.28
CA ASP A 380 -21.02 1.01 -12.39
C ASP A 380 -20.67 0.68 -10.95
N CYS A 381 -19.78 1.48 -10.36
CA CYS A 381 -19.30 1.35 -9.00
C CYS A 381 -19.81 2.52 -8.14
N LYS A 382 -20.37 2.21 -6.98
CA LYS A 382 -20.74 3.21 -5.97
C LYS A 382 -20.11 2.81 -4.64
N VAL A 383 -19.09 3.57 -4.21
CA VAL A 383 -18.31 3.30 -2.99
C VAL A 383 -17.88 4.60 -2.31
N HIS A 384 -17.55 4.49 -1.03
CA HIS A 384 -16.92 5.57 -0.26
C HIS A 384 -15.42 5.30 -0.15
N LEU A 385 -14.59 6.20 -0.71
CA LEU A 385 -13.15 6.15 -0.46
C LEU A 385 -12.84 6.75 0.91
N ASP A 386 -11.99 6.08 1.69
CA ASP A 386 -11.50 6.59 2.97
C ASP A 386 -10.19 7.38 2.79
N GLY A 387 -9.57 7.26 1.62
CA GLY A 387 -8.38 8.00 1.24
C GLY A 387 -8.59 9.48 0.98
N TYR A 388 -7.50 10.23 1.10
CA TYR A 388 -7.38 11.65 0.80
C TYR A 388 -6.42 11.87 -0.37
N ASN A 389 -6.70 12.88 -1.21
CA ASN A 389 -5.79 13.29 -2.27
C ASN A 389 -4.63 14.09 -1.67
N LEU A 390 -3.43 13.52 -1.69
CA LEU A 390 -2.20 14.13 -1.16
C LEU A 390 -1.49 15.04 -2.18
N LEU A 391 -1.92 15.08 -3.44
CA LEU A 391 -1.21 15.81 -4.50
C LEU A 391 -1.02 17.30 -4.20
N PRO A 392 -2.00 18.06 -3.66
CA PRO A 392 -1.79 19.45 -3.26
C PRO A 392 -0.71 19.61 -2.19
N TYR A 393 -0.66 18.67 -1.23
CA TYR A 393 0.37 18.67 -0.19
C TYR A 393 1.76 18.36 -0.76
N PHE A 394 1.87 17.38 -1.64
CA PHE A 394 3.16 17.03 -2.27
C PHE A 394 3.71 18.15 -3.17
N LYS A 395 2.83 18.97 -3.74
CA LYS A 395 3.22 20.15 -4.52
C LYS A 395 3.54 21.38 -3.66
N GLY A 396 3.37 21.31 -2.34
CA GLY A 396 3.51 22.48 -1.46
C GLY A 396 2.42 23.54 -1.62
N GLU A 397 1.26 23.18 -2.20
CA GLU A 397 0.09 24.05 -2.30
C GLU A 397 -0.64 24.20 -0.95
N VAL A 398 -0.44 23.26 -0.04
CA VAL A 398 -0.89 23.26 1.35
C VAL A 398 0.21 22.76 2.27
N ASP A 399 0.32 23.34 3.48
CA ASP A 399 1.41 23.07 4.42
C ASP A 399 1.24 21.76 5.21
N GLU A 400 0.02 21.24 5.33
CA GLU A 400 -0.29 20.09 6.15
C GLU A 400 -0.96 18.98 5.35
N SER A 401 -0.68 17.72 5.72
CA SER A 401 -1.41 16.57 5.19
C SER A 401 -2.93 16.77 5.36
N PRO A 402 -3.74 16.49 4.34
CA PRO A 402 -5.19 16.55 4.45
C PRO A 402 -5.76 15.50 5.42
N ARG A 403 -5.03 14.39 5.64
CA ARG A 403 -5.41 13.37 6.62
C ARG A 403 -5.11 13.85 8.03
N LYS A 404 -6.12 13.89 8.88
CA LYS A 404 -6.00 14.30 10.29
C LYS A 404 -6.23 13.13 11.26
N GLU A 405 -6.78 12.01 10.78
CA GLU A 405 -7.12 10.84 11.57
C GLU A 405 -6.74 9.52 10.87
N PHE A 406 -6.62 8.45 11.68
CA PHE A 406 -6.50 7.07 11.23
C PHE A 406 -7.25 6.14 12.18
N PHE A 407 -8.06 5.22 11.60
CA PHE A 407 -8.88 4.26 12.33
C PHE A 407 -8.24 2.88 12.26
N TYR A 408 -8.02 2.26 13.42
CA TYR A 408 -7.38 0.94 13.53
C TYR A 408 -8.46 -0.12 13.69
N TRP A 409 -8.64 -0.96 12.69
CA TRP A 409 -9.59 -2.05 12.69
C TRP A 409 -8.88 -3.37 12.96
N THR A 410 -9.38 -4.17 13.92
CA THR A 410 -8.86 -5.53 14.10
C THR A 410 -9.21 -6.40 12.91
N ASP A 411 -8.54 -7.53 12.79
CA ASP A 411 -8.85 -8.53 11.75
C ASP A 411 -10.23 -9.19 11.94
N ASP A 412 -10.83 -9.12 13.14
CA ASP A 412 -12.22 -9.54 13.42
C ASP A 412 -13.26 -8.43 13.17
N GLY A 413 -12.85 -7.26 12.70
CA GLY A 413 -13.76 -6.17 12.34
C GLY A 413 -14.17 -5.26 13.50
N ASN A 414 -13.41 -5.21 14.58
CA ASN A 414 -13.65 -4.29 15.68
C ASN A 414 -12.82 -3.02 15.51
N LEU A 415 -13.40 -1.85 15.80
CA LEU A 415 -12.66 -0.60 15.87
C LEU A 415 -11.86 -0.55 17.18
N ALA A 416 -10.55 -0.79 17.07
CA ALA A 416 -9.69 -0.89 18.24
C ALA A 416 -9.15 0.48 18.70
N ASN A 417 -8.75 1.34 17.77
CA ASN A 417 -8.12 2.62 18.11
C ASN A 417 -8.54 3.72 17.14
N LEU A 418 -8.34 4.96 17.58
CA LEU A 418 -8.34 6.17 16.76
C LEU A 418 -7.05 6.93 17.02
N ARG A 419 -6.32 7.30 15.95
CA ARG A 419 -5.36 8.38 15.97
C ARG A 419 -6.01 9.64 15.37
N TYR A 420 -5.86 10.80 16.03
CA TYR A 420 -6.14 12.10 15.44
C TYR A 420 -5.06 13.11 15.84
N GLY A 421 -4.47 13.76 14.85
CA GLY A 421 -3.31 14.60 15.07
C GLY A 421 -2.18 13.84 15.80
N ARG A 422 -1.76 14.36 16.96
CA ARG A 422 -0.73 13.71 17.80
C ARG A 422 -1.28 12.69 18.82
N TRP A 423 -2.61 12.57 18.92
CA TRP A 423 -3.26 11.76 19.96
C TRP A 423 -3.69 10.41 19.42
N LYS A 424 -3.50 9.37 20.22
CA LYS A 424 -4.04 8.04 19.97
C LYS A 424 -4.87 7.60 21.15
N LEU A 425 -6.11 7.18 20.88
CA LEU A 425 -7.03 6.59 21.84
C LEU A 425 -7.16 5.10 21.54
N VAL A 426 -7.04 4.29 22.58
CA VAL A 426 -7.12 2.82 22.50
C VAL A 426 -8.40 2.37 23.20
N PHE A 427 -9.32 1.78 22.44
CA PHE A 427 -10.63 1.28 22.92
C PHE A 427 -10.55 -0.20 23.27
N MET A 428 -9.74 -0.94 22.52
CA MET A 428 -9.41 -2.36 22.74
C MET A 428 -7.91 -2.53 22.63
N GLU A 429 -7.34 -3.54 23.25
CA GLU A 429 -5.92 -3.80 23.19
C GLU A 429 -5.58 -5.28 22.98
N GLN A 430 -4.60 -5.56 22.11
CA GLN A 430 -3.90 -6.83 22.06
C GLN A 430 -2.78 -6.80 23.10
N ARG A 431 -2.81 -7.76 24.04
CA ARG A 431 -1.84 -7.88 25.15
C ARG A 431 -0.74 -8.88 24.86
N ALA A 432 -0.99 -9.78 23.93
CA ALA A 432 -0.04 -10.80 23.53
C ALA A 432 1.09 -10.26 22.64
N HIS A 433 2.14 -11.05 22.49
CA HIS A 433 3.30 -10.81 21.65
C HIS A 433 3.67 -12.09 20.88
N GLY A 434 4.43 -11.94 19.81
CA GLY A 434 4.84 -13.08 19.00
C GLY A 434 3.63 -13.79 18.38
N PHE A 435 3.69 -15.10 18.26
CA PHE A 435 2.61 -15.87 17.65
C PHE A 435 1.27 -15.76 18.42
N ASP A 436 1.31 -15.45 19.71
CA ASP A 436 0.10 -15.33 20.55
C ASP A 436 -0.81 -14.17 20.12
N VAL A 437 -0.32 -13.19 19.33
CA VAL A 437 -1.18 -12.12 18.75
C VAL A 437 -2.28 -12.68 17.83
N TRP A 438 -2.10 -13.89 17.30
CA TRP A 438 -3.05 -14.60 16.44
C TRP A 438 -4.01 -15.52 17.21
N GLN A 439 -3.73 -15.79 18.49
CA GLN A 439 -4.46 -16.73 19.34
C GLN A 439 -5.27 -16.04 20.41
N GLU A 440 -4.69 -14.99 21.04
CA GLU A 440 -5.30 -14.31 22.17
C GLU A 440 -6.30 -13.24 21.71
N PRO A 441 -7.46 -13.12 22.39
CA PRO A 441 -8.48 -12.15 22.02
C PRO A 441 -8.04 -10.71 22.36
N PHE A 442 -8.58 -9.75 21.62
CA PHE A 442 -8.51 -8.34 22.00
C PHE A 442 -9.35 -8.06 23.24
N VAL A 443 -8.80 -7.29 24.16
CA VAL A 443 -9.47 -6.92 25.42
C VAL A 443 -10.12 -5.54 25.30
N THR A 444 -11.43 -5.47 25.41
CA THR A 444 -12.19 -4.19 25.42
C THR A 444 -11.93 -3.42 26.71
N LEU A 445 -11.57 -2.15 26.59
CA LEU A 445 -11.27 -1.28 27.72
C LEU A 445 -12.52 -0.49 28.15
N ARG A 446 -12.81 -0.48 29.47
CA ARG A 446 -13.91 0.32 30.03
C ARG A 446 -13.65 1.83 29.99
N LEU A 447 -12.37 2.23 30.02
CA LEU A 447 -11.90 3.59 29.84
C LEU A 447 -10.73 3.54 28.83
N PRO A 448 -10.82 4.26 27.70
CA PRO A 448 -9.78 4.24 26.68
C PRO A 448 -8.42 4.67 27.24
N LYS A 449 -7.35 4.01 26.80
CA LYS A 449 -5.99 4.53 26.99
C LYS A 449 -5.77 5.73 26.07
N LEU A 450 -4.85 6.60 26.46
CA LEU A 450 -4.49 7.81 25.73
C LEU A 450 -2.98 7.90 25.58
N PHE A 451 -2.49 8.16 24.38
CA PHE A 451 -1.09 8.41 24.09
C PHE A 451 -0.91 9.68 23.29
N CYS A 452 0.19 10.38 23.50
CA CYS A 452 0.65 11.46 22.64
C CYS A 452 1.83 10.93 21.81
N LEU A 453 1.60 10.55 20.57
CA LEU A 453 2.61 9.91 19.71
C LEU A 453 3.79 10.82 19.32
N ARG A 454 3.80 12.08 19.76
CA ARG A 454 4.96 12.99 19.59
C ARG A 454 5.87 13.01 20.83
N THR A 455 5.34 12.69 22.00
CA THR A 455 6.11 12.60 23.25
C THR A 455 6.33 11.16 23.69
N ASP A 456 5.49 10.24 23.24
CA ASP A 456 5.58 8.80 23.46
C ASP A 456 5.25 8.04 22.16
N PRO A 457 6.15 8.09 21.17
CA PRO A 457 5.94 7.44 19.88
C PRO A 457 5.91 5.90 19.97
N PHE A 458 6.40 5.34 21.06
CA PHE A 458 6.50 3.90 21.30
C PHE A 458 5.38 3.34 22.19
N GLU A 459 4.41 4.21 22.62
CA GLU A 459 3.25 3.81 23.42
C GLU A 459 3.62 3.08 24.74
N ARG A 460 4.63 3.59 25.45
CA ARG A 460 5.19 2.96 26.65
C ARG A 460 4.66 3.56 27.96
N ALA A 461 4.06 4.75 27.90
CA ALA A 461 3.71 5.54 29.09
C ALA A 461 2.76 4.82 30.05
N ASP A 462 1.86 3.97 29.55
CA ASP A 462 0.88 3.22 30.38
C ASP A 462 1.53 2.17 31.29
N HIS A 463 2.73 1.71 30.96
CA HIS A 463 3.49 0.72 31.74
C HIS A 463 4.71 1.33 32.44
N GLU A 464 5.35 2.35 31.87
CA GLU A 464 6.65 2.83 32.33
C GLU A 464 6.58 4.19 33.05
N ALA A 465 5.50 4.99 32.88
CA ALA A 465 5.42 6.33 33.46
C ALA A 465 4.64 6.38 34.77
N ILE A 466 5.31 6.77 35.85
CA ILE A 466 4.69 6.92 37.21
C ILE A 466 3.46 7.84 37.16
N GLY A 467 3.50 8.91 36.37
CA GLY A 467 2.45 9.93 36.31
C GLY A 467 1.33 9.66 35.29
N TYR A 468 1.35 8.53 34.56
CA TYR A 468 0.45 8.28 33.44
C TYR A 468 -1.05 8.38 33.80
N GLY A 469 -1.46 7.81 34.93
CA GLY A 469 -2.86 7.87 35.38
C GLY A 469 -3.36 9.29 35.54
N LYS A 470 -2.60 10.14 36.28
CA LYS A 470 -2.90 11.56 36.47
C LYS A 470 -2.90 12.32 35.13
N TRP A 471 -1.85 12.14 34.34
CA TRP A 471 -1.69 12.78 33.03
C TRP A 471 -2.86 12.47 32.09
N ARG A 472 -3.36 11.24 32.05
CA ARG A 472 -4.52 10.80 31.28
C ARG A 472 -5.81 11.46 31.78
N PHE A 473 -6.04 11.48 33.12
CA PHE A 473 -7.21 12.09 33.72
C PHE A 473 -7.31 13.59 33.41
N GLU A 474 -6.21 14.30 33.46
CA GLU A 474 -6.15 15.73 33.13
C GLU A 474 -6.49 16.00 31.64
N ARG A 475 -6.57 14.96 30.78
CA ARG A 475 -6.82 15.05 29.33
C ARG A 475 -8.06 14.29 28.88
N ILE A 476 -8.92 13.94 29.82
CA ILE A 476 -10.14 13.16 29.51
C ILE A 476 -11.06 13.88 28.52
N TYR A 477 -10.99 15.21 28.43
CA TYR A 477 -11.73 16.02 27.45
C TYR A 477 -11.41 15.64 25.99
N LEU A 478 -10.27 14.98 25.72
CA LEU A 478 -9.91 14.50 24.39
C LEU A 478 -10.83 13.37 23.86
N LEU A 479 -11.62 12.76 24.75
CA LEU A 479 -12.66 11.82 24.32
C LEU A 479 -13.77 12.50 23.49
N VAL A 480 -14.04 13.78 23.71
CA VAL A 480 -15.11 14.51 23.01
C VAL A 480 -14.82 14.63 21.50
N PRO A 481 -13.68 15.21 21.07
CA PRO A 481 -13.34 15.21 19.64
C PRO A 481 -13.16 13.80 19.08
N ALA A 482 -12.65 12.84 19.85
CA ALA A 482 -12.53 11.47 19.40
C ALA A 482 -13.90 10.86 19.06
N GLN A 483 -14.91 11.05 19.90
CA GLN A 483 -16.28 10.60 19.62
C GLN A 483 -16.84 11.23 18.34
N ALA A 484 -16.54 12.51 18.08
CA ALA A 484 -16.95 13.16 16.84
C ALA A 484 -16.33 12.52 15.59
N TYR A 485 -15.01 12.22 15.62
CA TYR A 485 -14.33 11.50 14.53
C TYR A 485 -14.94 10.12 14.31
N VAL A 486 -15.08 9.32 15.37
CA VAL A 486 -15.65 7.97 15.30
C VAL A 486 -17.08 8.02 14.77
N SER A 487 -17.94 8.91 15.31
CA SER A 487 -19.34 9.03 14.89
C SER A 487 -19.46 9.40 13.41
N LYS A 488 -18.65 10.37 12.95
CA LYS A 488 -18.60 10.78 11.54
C LYS A 488 -18.18 9.61 10.63
N HIS A 489 -17.15 8.88 11.02
CA HIS A 489 -16.67 7.72 10.26
C HIS A 489 -17.72 6.61 10.20
N LEU A 490 -18.26 6.20 11.35
CA LEU A 490 -19.27 5.15 11.42
C LEU A 490 -20.58 5.52 10.70
N ALA A 491 -20.96 6.81 10.66
CA ALA A 491 -22.14 7.27 9.93
C ALA A 491 -22.05 6.95 8.43
N THR A 492 -20.86 6.92 7.85
CA THR A 492 -20.66 6.60 6.43
C THR A 492 -21.02 5.16 6.09
N TYR A 493 -20.98 4.23 7.05
CA TYR A 493 -21.35 2.82 6.84
C TYR A 493 -22.88 2.60 6.74
N LYS A 494 -23.70 3.59 7.08
CA LYS A 494 -25.15 3.52 6.85
C LYS A 494 -25.48 3.55 5.36
N GLU A 495 -24.76 4.39 4.59
CA GLU A 495 -24.95 4.49 3.15
C GLU A 495 -24.05 3.50 2.38
N PHE A 496 -22.86 3.25 2.88
CA PHE A 496 -21.86 2.38 2.24
C PHE A 496 -21.48 1.24 3.20
N PRO A 497 -22.35 0.25 3.40
CA PRO A 497 -22.12 -0.87 4.32
C PRO A 497 -20.97 -1.78 3.82
N PRO A 498 -20.35 -2.56 4.73
CA PRO A 498 -19.34 -3.54 4.35
C PRO A 498 -19.84 -4.51 3.28
N ARG A 499 -18.97 -4.89 2.36
CA ARG A 499 -19.31 -5.83 1.25
C ARG A 499 -19.58 -7.24 1.71
N GLN A 500 -18.82 -7.69 2.69
CA GLN A 500 -18.89 -9.04 3.24
C GLN A 500 -18.45 -9.01 4.70
N LYS A 501 -18.81 -10.04 5.45
CA LYS A 501 -18.26 -10.28 6.78
C LYS A 501 -16.79 -10.68 6.63
N PRO A 502 -15.89 -10.27 7.54
CA PRO A 502 -14.51 -10.80 7.59
C PRO A 502 -14.52 -12.32 7.71
N GLY A 503 -13.49 -12.98 7.14
CA GLY A 503 -13.21 -14.37 7.44
C GLY A 503 -12.97 -14.58 8.94
N SER A 504 -13.11 -15.80 9.44
CA SER A 504 -12.82 -16.18 10.82
C SER A 504 -12.08 -17.50 10.87
N PHE A 505 -11.10 -17.60 11.77
CA PHE A 505 -10.40 -18.85 12.08
C PHE A 505 -11.06 -19.60 13.24
N ALA A 506 -12.04 -18.98 13.92
CA ALA A 506 -12.75 -19.58 15.03
C ALA A 506 -13.98 -20.41 14.55
N LEU A 507 -14.59 -21.15 15.48
CA LEU A 507 -15.74 -22.01 15.20
C LEU A 507 -17.06 -21.23 15.07
N ASP A 508 -17.09 -19.95 15.34
CA ASP A 508 -18.27 -19.09 15.27
C ASP A 508 -18.98 -19.14 13.90
N GLN A 509 -18.22 -19.04 12.81
CA GLN A 509 -18.79 -19.14 11.45
C GLN A 509 -19.32 -20.54 11.12
N VAL A 510 -18.75 -21.60 11.72
CA VAL A 510 -19.27 -22.96 11.56
C VAL A 510 -20.62 -23.09 12.23
N LEU A 511 -20.75 -22.53 13.44
CA LEU A 511 -22.03 -22.51 14.18
C LEU A 511 -23.09 -21.66 13.47
N GLU A 512 -22.75 -20.49 12.93
CA GLU A 512 -23.66 -19.67 12.13
C GLU A 512 -24.20 -20.44 10.91
N LYS A 513 -23.32 -21.10 10.16
CA LYS A 513 -23.71 -21.91 8.98
C LYS A 513 -24.63 -23.08 9.34
N LEU A 514 -24.39 -23.72 10.48
CA LEU A 514 -25.28 -24.78 10.97
C LEU A 514 -26.66 -24.25 11.35
N GLN A 515 -26.73 -23.06 11.94
CA GLN A 515 -27.98 -22.39 12.28
C GLN A 515 -28.78 -21.97 11.03
N GLU A 516 -28.08 -21.39 10.02
CA GLU A 516 -28.68 -21.03 8.73
C GLU A 516 -29.24 -22.25 7.98
N ALA A 517 -28.50 -23.37 7.96
CA ALA A 517 -28.94 -24.62 7.35
C ALA A 517 -30.14 -25.20 8.06
N GLY A 518 -30.23 -25.06 9.38
CA GLY A 518 -31.39 -25.51 10.18
C GLY A 518 -32.66 -24.65 10.01
N THR A 519 -32.50 -23.39 9.58
CA THR A 519 -33.65 -22.48 9.33
C THR A 519 -34.20 -22.56 7.91
N SER A 520 -33.42 -23.02 6.94
CA SER A 520 -33.83 -23.19 5.53
C SER A 520 -34.63 -24.49 5.28
N GLY A 521 -34.84 -25.31 6.29
CA GLY A 521 -35.57 -26.58 6.25
C GLY A 521 -37.00 -26.53 6.89
N ARG A 522 -37.59 -25.34 7.05
CA ARG A 522 -38.99 -25.19 7.54
C ARG A 522 -39.84 -24.47 6.51
#